data_0e05908267ba47d78acfd1489a7be5ea
#
_entry.id   0e05908267ba47d78acfd1489a7be5ea
#
_cell.length_a   1.000
_cell.length_b   1.000
_cell.length_c   1.000
_cell.angle_alpha   90.00
_cell.angle_beta   90.00
_cell.angle_gamma   90.00
#
_symmetry.space_group_name_H-M   'P 1'
#
loop_
_entity.id
_entity.type
_entity.pdbx_description
1 polymer ?
#
loop_
_entity_poly.entity_id
_entity_poly.type
_entity_poly.pdbx_seq_one_letter_code
_entity_poly.pdbx_strand_id
1 'polypeptide(L)'
;MRLNKLILLLSVILFSCEDYHEYDVIVVGGGAGGTSAAIQSARNGSRTLLIEETDWLGGMLTSAGVSAIDGNYKLPSGFWGEFKDSLVSHYGDLESLKTGWVSNVLFEPKVGNKILKSIASKEKNLKIFHSTKVNSVIQTEGDYYNFRINSSKGNFSSKVLIDATELGDL
;
A
#
# COMPACT_ATOMS: atom_id res chain seq x y z
N MET A 1 -38.78 -29.20 29.66
CA MET A 1 -39.10 -28.03 28.77
C MET A 1 -38.32 -26.75 29.08
N ARG A 2 -37.73 -26.58 30.24
CA ARG A 2 -36.95 -25.35 30.59
C ARG A 2 -35.47 -25.40 30.15
N LEU A 3 -34.85 -26.60 30.07
CA LEU A 3 -33.46 -26.76 29.71
C LEU A 3 -33.19 -26.43 28.21
N ASN A 4 -34.09 -26.83 27.31
CA ASN A 4 -33.96 -26.57 25.87
C ASN A 4 -34.05 -25.08 25.51
N LYS A 5 -34.82 -24.27 26.32
CA LYS A 5 -34.87 -22.82 26.11
C LYS A 5 -33.61 -22.10 26.56
N LEU A 6 -32.91 -22.63 27.57
CA LEU A 6 -31.63 -22.09 28.05
C LEU A 6 -30.49 -22.35 27.05
N ILE A 7 -30.50 -23.53 26.43
CA ILE A 7 -29.51 -23.90 25.39
C ILE A 7 -29.70 -23.04 24.12
N LEU A 8 -30.97 -22.76 23.75
CA LEU A 8 -31.27 -21.90 22.60
C LEU A 8 -30.86 -20.44 22.85
N LEU A 9 -30.98 -19.96 24.11
CA LEU A 9 -30.55 -18.60 24.47
C LEU A 9 -29.03 -18.45 24.50
N LEU A 10 -28.29 -19.50 24.86
CA LEU A 10 -26.84 -19.51 24.90
C LEU A 10 -26.21 -19.56 23.48
N SER A 11 -26.91 -20.16 22.51
CA SER A 11 -26.43 -20.25 21.12
C SER A 11 -26.53 -18.90 20.35
N VAL A 12 -27.32 -17.95 20.83
CA VAL A 12 -27.48 -16.62 20.21
C VAL A 12 -26.36 -15.66 20.62
N ILE A 13 -25.60 -15.96 21.67
CA ILE A 13 -24.54 -15.07 22.20
C ILE A 13 -23.19 -15.28 21.47
N LEU A 14 -23.07 -16.28 20.60
CA LEU A 14 -21.86 -16.55 19.83
C LEU A 14 -21.83 -15.89 18.43
N PHE A 15 -22.59 -14.80 18.24
CA PHE A 15 -22.30 -13.92 17.11
C PHE A 15 -20.98 -13.20 17.42
N SER A 16 -19.90 -13.78 16.97
CA SER A 16 -18.59 -13.16 16.93
C SER A 16 -18.72 -11.83 16.20
N CYS A 17 -18.61 -10.74 16.93
CA CYS A 17 -18.41 -9.43 16.33
C CYS A 17 -17.03 -9.52 15.67
N GLU A 18 -16.98 -9.55 14.36
CA GLU A 18 -15.70 -9.44 13.64
C GLU A 18 -15.15 -8.05 13.91
N ASP A 19 -14.08 -7.96 14.68
CA ASP A 19 -13.37 -6.71 14.93
C ASP A 19 -12.61 -6.29 13.67
N TYR A 20 -13.03 -5.16 13.10
CA TYR A 20 -12.35 -4.52 11.98
C TYR A 20 -11.46 -3.38 12.49
N HIS A 21 -10.19 -3.41 12.09
CA HIS A 21 -9.31 -2.25 12.29
C HIS A 21 -9.62 -1.18 11.24
N GLU A 22 -10.00 0.00 11.71
CA GLU A 22 -10.49 1.09 10.88
C GLU A 22 -9.37 1.97 10.34
N TYR A 23 -9.50 2.37 9.08
CA TYR A 23 -8.62 3.33 8.38
C TYR A 23 -9.45 4.35 7.60
N ASP A 24 -8.89 5.52 7.32
CA ASP A 24 -9.55 6.47 6.41
C ASP A 24 -9.37 5.99 4.97
N VAL A 25 -8.16 5.52 4.63
CA VAL A 25 -7.80 5.03 3.30
C VAL A 25 -7.09 3.70 3.44
N ILE A 26 -7.50 2.72 2.63
CA ILE A 26 -6.73 1.49 2.41
C ILE A 26 -6.29 1.46 0.95
N VAL A 27 -5.02 1.22 0.73
CA VAL A 27 -4.43 1.01 -0.60
C VAL A 27 -4.01 -0.46 -0.69
N VAL A 28 -4.42 -1.16 -1.71
CA VAL A 28 -4.02 -2.54 -1.99
C VAL A 28 -3.13 -2.55 -3.21
N GLY A 29 -1.91 -3.09 -3.05
CA GLY A 29 -0.85 -3.08 -4.03
C GLY A 29 0.17 -1.97 -3.78
N GLY A 30 1.41 -2.37 -3.49
CA GLY A 30 2.55 -1.48 -3.21
C GLY A 30 3.40 -1.19 -4.44
N GLY A 31 2.83 -1.23 -5.64
CA GLY A 31 3.48 -0.77 -6.86
C GLY A 31 3.83 0.73 -6.79
N ALA A 32 4.40 1.30 -7.85
CA ALA A 32 4.80 2.71 -7.88
C ALA A 32 3.61 3.64 -7.58
N GLY A 33 2.44 3.37 -8.18
CA GLY A 33 1.20 4.13 -7.97
C GLY A 33 0.66 3.97 -6.55
N GLY A 34 0.53 2.73 -6.07
CA GLY A 34 -0.01 2.44 -4.74
C GLY A 34 0.88 2.97 -3.61
N THR A 35 2.21 2.81 -3.73
CA THR A 35 3.16 3.40 -2.78
C THR A 35 3.03 4.93 -2.73
N SER A 36 2.93 5.58 -3.89
CA SER A 36 2.74 7.04 -3.98
C SER A 36 1.41 7.48 -3.37
N ALA A 37 0.33 6.77 -3.69
CA ALA A 37 -1.01 7.06 -3.17
C ALA A 37 -1.06 6.93 -1.64
N ALA A 38 -0.49 5.85 -1.09
CA ALA A 38 -0.46 5.61 0.35
C ALA A 38 0.34 6.69 1.10
N ILE A 39 1.53 7.03 0.59
CA ILE A 39 2.37 8.08 1.18
C ILE A 39 1.65 9.43 1.16
N GLN A 40 1.06 9.82 0.02
CA GLN A 40 0.38 11.11 -0.08
C GLN A 40 -0.92 11.17 0.72
N SER A 41 -1.67 10.09 0.82
CA SER A 41 -2.83 10.01 1.72
C SER A 41 -2.42 10.26 3.17
N ALA A 42 -1.36 9.60 3.63
CA ALA A 42 -0.85 9.78 4.98
C ALA A 42 -0.34 11.20 5.25
N ARG A 43 0.34 11.83 4.28
CA ARG A 43 0.81 13.23 4.35
C ARG A 43 -0.34 14.22 4.47
N ASN A 44 -1.48 13.91 3.85
CA ASN A 44 -2.70 14.72 3.97
C ASN A 44 -3.48 14.46 5.27
N GLY A 45 -2.92 13.70 6.22
CA GLY A 45 -3.48 13.48 7.54
C GLY A 45 -4.39 12.26 7.65
N SER A 46 -4.63 11.52 6.56
CA SER A 46 -5.46 10.31 6.59
C SER A 46 -4.72 9.16 7.29
N ARG A 47 -5.41 8.45 8.17
CA ARG A 47 -4.93 7.18 8.71
C ARG A 47 -4.98 6.13 7.60
N THR A 48 -3.82 5.79 7.06
CA THR A 48 -3.67 5.02 5.83
C THR A 48 -3.04 3.67 6.10
N LEU A 49 -3.59 2.62 5.49
CA LEU A 49 -2.99 1.29 5.41
C LEU A 49 -2.61 0.99 3.96
N LEU A 50 -1.38 0.55 3.75
CA LEU A 50 -0.94 -0.06 2.50
C LEU A 50 -0.78 -1.57 2.72
N ILE A 51 -1.44 -2.36 1.89
CA ILE A 51 -1.33 -3.83 1.87
C ILE A 51 -0.56 -4.23 0.62
N GLU A 52 0.55 -4.95 0.80
CA GLU A 52 1.43 -5.38 -0.29
C GLU A 52 1.74 -6.87 -0.16
N GLU A 53 1.59 -7.62 -1.25
CA GLU A 53 1.80 -9.07 -1.28
C GLU A 53 3.26 -9.48 -1.15
N THR A 54 4.17 -8.63 -1.60
CA THR A 54 5.62 -8.86 -1.55
C THR A 54 6.26 -8.18 -0.34
N ASP A 55 7.54 -8.42 -0.15
CA ASP A 55 8.34 -7.66 0.83
C ASP A 55 8.95 -6.38 0.23
N TRP A 56 8.50 -5.96 -0.96
CA TRP A 56 9.05 -4.83 -1.69
C TRP A 56 8.00 -3.75 -1.92
N LEU A 57 8.45 -2.50 -2.05
CA LEU A 57 7.65 -1.38 -2.56
C LEU A 57 8.17 -0.97 -3.93
N GLY A 58 7.28 -0.48 -4.79
CA GLY A 58 7.62 0.05 -6.11
C GLY A 58 7.26 -0.86 -7.29
N GLY A 59 6.87 -2.11 -7.04
CA GLY A 59 6.39 -3.05 -8.06
C GLY A 59 7.34 -3.15 -9.25
N MET A 60 6.90 -2.72 -10.44
CA MET A 60 7.69 -2.77 -11.67
C MET A 60 9.08 -2.14 -11.53
N LEU A 61 9.19 -1.03 -10.81
CA LEU A 61 10.46 -0.31 -10.62
C LEU A 61 11.46 -1.05 -9.71
N THR A 62 10.99 -2.04 -8.97
CA THR A 62 11.80 -2.72 -7.94
C THR A 62 11.70 -4.23 -8.02
N SER A 63 10.62 -4.85 -7.51
CA SER A 63 10.48 -6.31 -7.41
C SER A 63 10.46 -6.99 -8.77
N ALA A 64 9.89 -6.37 -9.80
CA ALA A 64 9.89 -6.90 -11.16
C ALA A 64 11.17 -6.57 -11.96
N GLY A 65 12.10 -5.78 -11.40
CA GLY A 65 13.44 -5.54 -11.97
C GLY A 65 13.51 -4.58 -13.15
N VAL A 66 12.43 -3.83 -13.44
CA VAL A 66 12.44 -2.79 -14.51
C VAL A 66 12.76 -1.44 -13.87
N SER A 67 14.00 -1.28 -13.40
CA SER A 67 14.47 -0.10 -12.67
C SER A 67 14.99 0.98 -13.61
N ALA A 68 14.16 1.33 -14.59
CA ALA A 68 14.41 2.33 -15.62
C ALA A 68 13.19 3.23 -15.73
N ILE A 69 13.37 4.53 -15.52
CA ILE A 69 12.25 5.49 -15.58
C ILE A 69 12.23 6.11 -16.97
N ASP A 70 11.12 5.89 -17.66
CA ASP A 70 10.80 6.53 -18.92
C ASP A 70 10.05 7.85 -18.71
N GLY A 71 10.02 8.69 -19.73
CA GLY A 71 9.28 9.93 -19.75
C GLY A 71 10.05 11.14 -19.25
N ASN A 72 9.39 12.08 -18.60
CA ASN A 72 9.97 13.38 -18.26
C ASN A 72 10.83 13.30 -16.98
N TYR A 73 12.05 12.75 -17.11
CA TYR A 73 13.00 12.64 -16.00
C TYR A 73 13.46 14.00 -15.43
N LYS A 74 13.26 15.10 -16.17
CA LYS A 74 13.61 16.47 -15.73
C LYS A 74 12.57 17.09 -14.80
N LEU A 75 11.38 16.47 -14.66
CA LEU A 75 10.34 16.98 -13.76
C LEU A 75 10.90 17.07 -12.33
N PRO A 76 10.88 18.26 -11.68
CA PRO A 76 11.57 18.46 -10.40
C PRO A 76 10.69 18.22 -9.18
N SER A 77 9.40 17.93 -9.36
CA SER A 77 8.42 18.00 -8.28
C SER A 77 7.63 16.71 -8.08
N GLY A 78 6.79 16.73 -7.03
CA GLY A 78 5.95 15.61 -6.64
C GLY A 78 6.74 14.44 -6.07
N PHE A 79 6.08 13.31 -5.92
CA PHE A 79 6.71 12.10 -5.39
C PHE A 79 7.87 11.62 -6.28
N TRP A 80 7.75 11.80 -7.59
CA TRP A 80 8.84 11.51 -8.52
C TRP A 80 10.10 12.33 -8.22
N GLY A 81 9.97 13.64 -8.00
CA GLY A 81 11.10 14.51 -7.66
C GLY A 81 11.81 14.03 -6.38
N GLU A 82 11.05 13.74 -5.33
CA GLU A 82 11.59 13.23 -4.05
C GLU A 82 12.32 11.88 -4.21
N PHE A 83 11.75 10.97 -4.98
CA PHE A 83 12.37 9.67 -5.26
C PHE A 83 13.67 9.85 -6.06
N LYS A 84 13.64 10.65 -7.13
CA LYS A 84 14.81 10.97 -7.96
C LYS A 84 15.92 11.63 -7.15
N ASP A 85 15.60 12.64 -6.33
CA ASP A 85 16.58 13.33 -5.50
C ASP A 85 17.22 12.37 -4.47
N SER A 86 16.45 11.41 -3.97
CA SER A 86 16.96 10.33 -3.11
C SER A 86 17.89 9.38 -3.86
N LEU A 87 17.62 9.07 -5.13
CA LEU A 87 18.52 8.31 -5.98
C LEU A 87 19.81 9.08 -6.24
N VAL A 88 19.70 10.36 -6.61
CA VAL A 88 20.87 11.24 -6.81
C VAL A 88 21.72 11.31 -5.54
N SER A 89 21.10 11.45 -4.39
CA SER A 89 21.81 11.45 -3.09
C SER A 89 22.53 10.12 -2.81
N HIS A 90 21.97 9.01 -3.28
CA HIS A 90 22.59 7.69 -3.10
C HIS A 90 23.78 7.45 -4.05
N TYR A 91 23.66 7.85 -5.32
CA TYR A 91 24.67 7.59 -6.35
C TYR A 91 25.67 8.73 -6.55
N GLY A 92 25.43 9.87 -5.90
CA GLY A 92 26.33 11.04 -5.92
C GLY A 92 25.85 12.16 -6.84
N ASP A 93 25.43 11.86 -8.06
CA ASP A 93 24.94 12.86 -9.01
C ASP A 93 23.94 12.25 -10.02
N LEU A 94 23.34 13.12 -10.86
CA LEU A 94 22.40 12.70 -11.88
C LEU A 94 23.06 11.93 -13.05
N GLU A 95 24.33 12.21 -13.36
CA GLU A 95 25.05 11.55 -14.44
C GLU A 95 25.28 10.07 -14.08
N SER A 96 25.48 9.76 -12.81
CA SER A 96 25.63 8.38 -12.31
C SER A 96 24.38 7.51 -12.52
N LEU A 97 23.22 8.11 -12.79
CA LEU A 97 21.99 7.39 -13.14
C LEU A 97 21.84 7.11 -14.63
N LYS A 98 22.68 7.71 -15.48
CA LYS A 98 22.64 7.56 -16.94
C LYS A 98 23.54 6.42 -17.42
N THR A 99 23.34 5.23 -16.88
CA THR A 99 24.22 4.07 -17.15
C THR A 99 23.80 3.23 -18.35
N GLY A 100 22.65 3.52 -18.94
CA GLY A 100 22.12 2.80 -20.09
C GLY A 100 21.65 3.73 -21.20
N TRP A 101 21.24 3.14 -22.31
CA TRP A 101 20.78 3.87 -23.50
C TRP A 101 19.23 3.96 -23.60
N VAL A 102 18.51 3.18 -22.79
CA VAL A 102 17.04 3.13 -22.82
C VAL A 102 16.37 4.16 -21.90
N SER A 103 17.07 4.63 -20.86
CA SER A 103 16.55 5.61 -19.90
C SER A 103 17.66 6.51 -19.38
N ASN A 104 17.30 7.72 -18.97
CA ASN A 104 18.21 8.67 -18.30
C ASN A 104 18.25 8.50 -16.78
N VAL A 105 17.45 7.59 -16.23
CA VAL A 105 17.40 7.30 -14.80
C VAL A 105 17.28 5.79 -14.60
N LEU A 106 18.43 5.18 -14.32
CA LEU A 106 18.53 3.76 -14.00
C LEU A 106 19.12 3.60 -12.60
N PHE A 107 18.71 2.53 -11.91
CA PHE A 107 19.15 2.27 -10.54
C PHE A 107 18.99 0.78 -10.22
N GLU A 108 19.67 0.31 -9.17
CA GLU A 108 19.46 -1.06 -8.71
C GLU A 108 18.08 -1.21 -8.05
N PRO A 109 17.33 -2.29 -8.35
CA PRO A 109 16.02 -2.57 -7.74
C PRO A 109 16.02 -2.49 -6.21
N LYS A 110 17.05 -3.03 -5.57
CA LYS A 110 17.22 -2.99 -4.10
C LYS A 110 17.34 -1.57 -3.56
N VAL A 111 18.04 -0.70 -4.28
CA VAL A 111 18.22 0.71 -3.89
C VAL A 111 16.88 1.43 -4.00
N GLY A 112 16.15 1.24 -5.11
CA GLY A 112 14.82 1.78 -5.28
C GLY A 112 13.86 1.37 -4.15
N ASN A 113 13.79 0.08 -3.85
CA ASN A 113 12.98 -0.44 -2.73
C ASN A 113 13.39 0.18 -1.38
N LYS A 114 14.70 0.24 -1.08
CA LYS A 114 15.21 0.85 0.16
C LYS A 114 14.80 2.32 0.29
N ILE A 115 14.90 3.07 -0.80
CA ILE A 115 14.50 4.49 -0.83
C ILE A 115 13.00 4.62 -0.57
N LEU A 116 12.15 3.86 -1.29
CA LEU A 116 10.70 3.90 -1.11
C LEU A 116 10.29 3.54 0.32
N LYS A 117 10.87 2.49 0.90
CA LYS A 117 10.66 2.13 2.31
C LYS A 117 11.13 3.24 3.26
N SER A 118 12.25 3.89 2.97
CA SER A 118 12.76 5.01 3.77
C SER A 118 11.85 6.23 3.72
N ILE A 119 11.30 6.56 2.55
CA ILE A 119 10.32 7.66 2.42
C ILE A 119 9.05 7.30 3.21
N ALA A 120 8.51 6.11 2.97
CA ALA A 120 7.28 5.66 3.62
C ALA A 120 7.40 5.60 5.15
N SER A 121 8.55 5.20 5.68
CA SER A 121 8.78 5.08 7.13
C SER A 121 8.76 6.42 7.88
N LYS A 122 8.85 7.55 7.19
CA LYS A 122 8.75 8.90 7.79
C LYS A 122 7.31 9.32 8.04
N GLU A 123 6.35 8.64 7.41
CA GLU A 123 4.93 9.01 7.46
C GLU A 123 4.24 8.37 8.67
N LYS A 124 3.95 9.18 9.69
CA LYS A 124 3.37 8.71 10.96
C LYS A 124 1.98 8.10 10.82
N ASN A 125 1.21 8.55 9.82
CA ASN A 125 -0.14 8.09 9.56
C ASN A 125 -0.20 6.91 8.59
N LEU A 126 0.95 6.39 8.12
CA LEU A 126 1.03 5.26 7.22
C LEU A 126 1.43 3.99 7.95
N LYS A 127 0.61 2.96 7.83
CA LYS A 127 0.96 1.59 8.18
C LYS A 127 1.11 0.76 6.92
N ILE A 128 2.11 -0.10 6.88
CA ILE A 128 2.35 -0.99 5.73
C ILE A 128 2.36 -2.43 6.22
N PHE A 129 1.58 -3.26 5.56
CA PHE A 129 1.63 -4.70 5.70
C PHE A 129 2.24 -5.31 4.45
N HIS A 130 3.49 -5.70 4.58
CA HIS A 130 4.21 -6.51 3.61
C HIS A 130 3.83 -7.99 3.72
N SER A 131 4.07 -8.74 2.64
CA SER A 131 3.82 -10.19 2.56
C SER A 131 2.38 -10.52 3.01
N THR A 132 1.43 -9.71 2.54
CA THR A 132 0.03 -9.77 2.97
C THR A 132 -0.89 -9.82 1.76
N LYS A 133 -1.65 -10.91 1.69
CA LYS A 133 -2.64 -11.10 0.63
C LYS A 133 -4.03 -10.67 1.09
N VAL A 134 -4.74 -9.96 0.23
CA VAL A 134 -6.18 -9.69 0.38
C VAL A 134 -6.94 -10.93 -0.12
N ASN A 135 -7.87 -11.41 0.68
CA ASN A 135 -8.68 -12.59 0.38
C ASN A 135 -10.04 -12.18 -0.19
N SER A 136 -10.62 -11.12 0.34
CA SER A 136 -11.91 -10.59 -0.14
C SER A 136 -12.08 -9.11 0.22
N VAL A 137 -12.87 -8.43 -0.58
CA VAL A 137 -13.35 -7.07 -0.35
C VAL A 137 -14.86 -7.06 -0.46
N ILE A 138 -15.52 -6.39 0.47
CA ILE A 138 -16.96 -6.17 0.47
C ILE A 138 -17.20 -4.67 0.57
N GLN A 139 -17.97 -4.13 -0.37
CA GLN A 139 -18.50 -2.78 -0.28
C GLN A 139 -19.85 -2.82 0.44
N THR A 140 -20.02 -1.99 1.47
CA THR A 140 -21.24 -1.88 2.27
C THR A 140 -21.90 -0.53 1.99
N GLU A 141 -23.19 -0.54 1.69
CA GLU A 141 -23.94 0.70 1.52
C GLU A 141 -24.45 1.21 2.88
N GLY A 142 -24.37 2.53 3.07
CA GLY A 142 -24.90 3.19 4.26
C GLY A 142 -24.01 3.16 5.50
N ASP A 143 -22.92 2.45 5.49
CA ASP A 143 -21.92 2.45 6.56
C ASP A 143 -20.93 3.60 6.40
N TYR A 144 -20.44 4.16 7.52
CA TYR A 144 -19.40 5.19 7.49
C TYR A 144 -18.06 4.65 6.93
N TYR A 145 -17.77 3.37 7.19
CA TYR A 145 -16.68 2.62 6.57
C TYR A 145 -17.27 1.73 5.48
N ASN A 146 -17.19 2.20 4.25
CA ASN A 146 -17.86 1.60 3.09
C ASN A 146 -17.21 0.31 2.60
N PHE A 147 -15.96 0.05 3.00
CA PHE A 147 -15.20 -1.11 2.53
C PHE A 147 -14.74 -1.97 3.70
N ARG A 148 -14.98 -3.27 3.59
CA ARG A 148 -14.49 -4.29 4.52
C ARG A 148 -13.55 -5.22 3.78
N ILE A 149 -12.34 -5.35 4.30
CA ILE A 149 -11.24 -6.09 3.68
C ILE A 149 -10.84 -7.22 4.62
N ASN A 150 -10.88 -8.45 4.11
CA ASN A 150 -10.28 -9.60 4.77
C ASN A 150 -8.92 -9.88 4.16
N SER A 151 -7.92 -10.07 4.98
CA SER A 151 -6.56 -10.37 4.54
C SER A 151 -5.91 -11.45 5.38
N SER A 152 -4.74 -11.91 4.96
CA SER A 152 -3.93 -12.87 5.72
C SER A 152 -3.44 -12.35 7.08
N LYS A 153 -3.56 -11.04 7.35
CA LYS A 153 -3.17 -10.41 8.63
C LYS A 153 -4.32 -9.81 9.43
N GLY A 154 -5.56 -10.13 9.06
CA GLY A 154 -6.75 -9.71 9.78
C GLY A 154 -7.75 -8.94 8.92
N ASN A 155 -8.76 -8.40 9.61
CA ASN A 155 -9.87 -7.70 9.01
C ASN A 155 -9.71 -6.19 9.17
N PHE A 156 -9.97 -5.45 8.11
CA PHE A 156 -9.82 -4.01 8.04
C PHE A 156 -11.06 -3.38 7.43
N SER A 157 -11.35 -2.13 7.82
CA SER A 157 -12.39 -1.34 7.18
C SER A 157 -11.88 0.05 6.81
N SER A 158 -12.42 0.62 5.74
CA SER A 158 -12.03 1.95 5.30
C SER A 158 -13.18 2.75 4.69
N LYS A 159 -13.01 4.07 4.69
CA LYS A 159 -13.91 5.00 3.98
C LYS A 159 -13.62 5.00 2.48
N VAL A 160 -12.34 4.88 2.13
CA VAL A 160 -11.84 4.86 0.76
C VAL A 160 -10.96 3.63 0.56
N LEU A 161 -11.19 2.93 -0.53
CA LEU A 161 -10.33 1.85 -1.01
C LEU A 161 -9.72 2.26 -2.34
N ILE A 162 -8.41 2.08 -2.47
CA ILE A 162 -7.66 2.30 -3.71
C ILE A 162 -7.15 0.94 -4.17
N ASP A 163 -7.69 0.49 -5.31
CA ASP A 163 -7.12 -0.64 -6.03
C ASP A 163 -5.88 -0.16 -6.81
N ALA A 164 -4.72 -0.60 -6.36
CA ALA A 164 -3.43 -0.37 -6.99
C ALA A 164 -2.70 -1.70 -7.26
N THR A 165 -3.49 -2.79 -7.38
CA THR A 165 -2.97 -4.10 -7.80
C THR A 165 -2.55 -4.04 -9.26
N GLU A 166 -1.68 -4.96 -9.68
CA GLU A 166 -1.17 -4.99 -11.07
C GLU A 166 -2.27 -5.29 -12.09
N LEU A 167 -3.30 -6.05 -11.71
CA LEU A 167 -4.34 -6.54 -12.62
C LEU A 167 -5.72 -5.95 -12.36
N GLY A 168 -5.88 -5.11 -11.33
CA GLY A 168 -7.21 -4.62 -10.91
C GLY A 168 -8.03 -5.74 -10.27
N ASP A 169 -7.47 -6.39 -9.27
CA ASP A 169 -7.98 -7.65 -8.70
C ASP A 169 -9.08 -7.45 -7.63
N LEU A 170 -9.48 -6.21 -7.30
CA LEU A 170 -10.43 -5.92 -6.21
C LEU A 170 -11.85 -5.64 -6.67
#